data_9c709b423b91a9d8020d2df188c4d72d
#
_entry.id   9c709b423b91a9d8020d2df188c4d72d
#
_cell.length_a   1.000
_cell.length_b   1.000
_cell.length_c   1.000
_cell.angle_alpha   90.00
_cell.angle_beta   90.00
_cell.angle_gamma   90.00
#
_symmetry.space_group_name_H-M   'P 1'
#
loop_
_entity.id
_entity.type
_entity.pdbx_description
1 polymer ?
#
loop_
_entity_poly.entity_id
_entity_poly.type
_entity_poly.pdbx_seq_one_letter_code
_entity_poly.pdbx_strand_id
1 'polypeptide(L)'
;MSWLNVKHAMDLSPWIRIPLMWPEPGLEDVEEAQTPEAWARYFAEGLWEDFAPEKPEPGEVDLLTDILLMYALRAPAAFPDFEVFLHLPHPREIPLPAYVDLVEIEEGEDRETALRDLTHADASYAVEPPIVEDFHSPHLGAGLRVLRYYQDEDSNEVHVGLRYAWRYEKGTEAADVLIILADPDAGRILKALDDVDEFARTVRISADEEADTWTSS
;
A
#
# COMPACT_ATOMS: atom_id res chain seq x y z
N MET A 1 11.65 4.15 -23.04
CA MET A 1 10.49 4.23 -22.15
C MET A 1 11.09 4.48 -20.79
N SER A 2 10.86 5.66 -20.17
CA SER A 2 11.24 5.83 -18.78
C SER A 2 10.22 5.04 -17.96
N TRP A 3 10.70 4.28 -16.99
CA TRP A 3 9.85 3.55 -16.08
C TRP A 3 9.39 4.51 -14.98
N LEU A 4 8.09 4.59 -14.75
CA LEU A 4 7.56 5.30 -13.61
C LEU A 4 7.65 4.37 -12.39
N ASN A 5 8.15 4.88 -11.29
CA ASN A 5 8.23 4.15 -10.02
C ASN A 5 7.41 4.87 -8.96
N VAL A 6 6.74 4.10 -8.11
CA VAL A 6 6.10 4.62 -6.91
C VAL A 6 7.18 4.85 -5.84
N LYS A 7 7.18 6.03 -5.25
CA LYS A 7 8.00 6.34 -4.07
C LYS A 7 7.10 6.82 -2.94
N HIS A 8 7.51 6.52 -1.73
CA HIS A 8 6.84 6.96 -0.50
C HIS A 8 7.90 7.50 0.47
N ALA A 9 7.50 8.22 1.50
CA ALA A 9 8.41 8.63 2.56
C ALA A 9 8.83 7.38 3.37
N MET A 10 10.13 7.12 3.45
CA MET A 10 10.69 5.89 4.06
C MET A 10 10.45 5.76 5.57
N ASP A 11 10.09 6.83 6.26
CA ASP A 11 9.92 6.87 7.73
C ASP A 11 8.45 6.90 8.18
N LEU A 12 7.53 6.32 7.40
CA LEU A 12 6.13 6.27 7.77
C LEU A 12 5.83 5.07 8.68
N SER A 13 6.25 5.12 9.95
CA SER A 13 5.52 4.34 10.96
C SER A 13 4.04 4.80 10.94
N PRO A 14 3.06 3.94 10.82
CA PRO A 14 3.11 2.46 11.03
C PRO A 14 3.17 1.60 9.75
N TRP A 15 3.79 2.06 8.68
CA TRP A 15 3.81 1.36 7.39
C TRP A 15 5.11 0.61 7.14
N ILE A 16 5.02 -0.63 6.65
CA ILE A 16 6.15 -1.48 6.28
C ILE A 16 6.00 -1.86 4.82
N ARG A 17 6.99 -1.54 3.97
CA ARG A 17 7.02 -1.96 2.57
C ARG A 17 7.52 -3.40 2.46
N ILE A 18 6.88 -4.21 1.62
CA ILE A 18 7.34 -5.55 1.27
C ILE A 18 8.20 -5.46 0.00
N PRO A 19 9.46 -5.91 0.01
CA PRO A 19 10.26 -6.04 -1.20
C PRO A 19 9.62 -7.00 -2.22
N LEU A 20 9.64 -6.61 -3.50
CA LEU A 20 9.08 -7.42 -4.58
C LEU A 20 10.01 -8.57 -4.99
N MET A 21 11.28 -8.47 -4.71
CA MET A 21 12.29 -9.51 -5.00
C MET A 21 13.38 -9.55 -3.93
N TRP A 22 14.08 -10.68 -3.85
CA TRP A 22 15.11 -10.94 -2.87
C TRP A 22 16.42 -11.42 -3.54
N PRO A 23 17.60 -10.84 -3.23
CA PRO A 23 17.77 -9.64 -2.40
C PRO A 23 17.06 -8.41 -3.03
N GLU A 24 16.71 -7.43 -2.18
CA GLU A 24 16.11 -6.18 -2.68
C GLU A 24 17.15 -5.40 -3.50
N PRO A 25 16.83 -4.97 -4.74
CA PRO A 25 17.75 -4.23 -5.59
C PRO A 25 18.25 -2.94 -4.93
N GLY A 26 19.57 -2.73 -4.97
CA GLY A 26 20.21 -1.59 -4.34
C GLY A 26 20.48 -1.75 -2.83
N LEU A 27 20.08 -2.87 -2.24
CA LEU A 27 20.32 -3.22 -0.83
C LEU A 27 21.06 -4.55 -0.69
N GLU A 28 21.86 -4.94 -1.71
CA GLU A 28 22.57 -6.23 -1.76
C GLU A 28 23.59 -6.42 -0.61
N ASP A 29 24.07 -5.32 -0.01
CA ASP A 29 25.00 -5.35 1.13
C ASP A 29 24.29 -5.26 2.51
N VAL A 30 22.95 -5.15 2.52
CA VAL A 30 22.14 -5.04 3.75
C VAL A 30 21.62 -6.43 4.12
N GLU A 31 22.05 -6.96 5.28
CA GLU A 31 21.75 -8.34 5.71
C GLU A 31 20.24 -8.58 5.81
N GLU A 32 19.49 -7.60 6.32
CA GLU A 32 18.05 -7.66 6.53
C GLU A 32 17.26 -7.67 5.23
N ALA A 33 17.86 -7.20 4.13
CA ALA A 33 17.22 -7.15 2.80
C ALA A 33 17.59 -8.34 1.89
N GLN A 34 18.35 -9.33 2.40
CA GLN A 34 18.83 -10.46 1.60
C GLN A 34 17.79 -11.54 1.39
N THR A 35 16.96 -11.80 2.39
CA THR A 35 15.96 -12.87 2.36
C THR A 35 14.66 -12.45 3.05
N PRO A 36 13.51 -13.05 2.66
CA PRO A 36 12.24 -12.80 3.34
C PRO A 36 12.28 -13.06 4.84
N GLU A 37 13.05 -14.09 5.26
CA GLU A 37 13.17 -14.47 6.66
C GLU A 37 13.94 -13.43 7.47
N ALA A 38 15.06 -12.91 6.93
CA ALA A 38 15.86 -11.89 7.59
C ALA A 38 15.04 -10.59 7.71
N TRP A 39 14.36 -10.18 6.64
CA TRP A 39 13.47 -9.03 6.61
C TRP A 39 12.34 -9.14 7.66
N ALA A 40 11.63 -10.27 7.67
CA ALA A 40 10.52 -10.46 8.59
C ALA A 40 10.97 -10.40 10.05
N ARG A 41 12.13 -11.02 10.36
CA ARG A 41 12.71 -11.02 11.70
C ARG A 41 13.13 -9.63 12.14
N TYR A 42 13.81 -8.89 11.27
CA TYR A 42 14.26 -7.51 11.52
C TYR A 42 13.09 -6.61 11.86
N PHE A 43 12.02 -6.61 11.05
CA PHE A 43 10.85 -5.77 11.32
C PHE A 43 10.07 -6.21 12.56
N ALA A 44 9.95 -7.51 12.83
CA ALA A 44 9.30 -7.99 14.04
C ALA A 44 10.03 -7.54 15.32
N GLU A 45 11.36 -7.62 15.34
CA GLU A 45 12.19 -7.17 16.47
C GLU A 45 12.14 -5.63 16.61
N GLY A 46 12.32 -4.88 15.51
CA GLY A 46 12.30 -3.43 15.51
C GLY A 46 10.97 -2.85 15.99
N LEU A 47 9.85 -3.41 15.54
CA LEU A 47 8.53 -2.99 16.01
C LEU A 47 8.37 -3.15 17.52
N TRP A 48 8.83 -4.24 18.11
CA TRP A 48 8.78 -4.42 19.56
C TRP A 48 9.73 -3.47 20.32
N GLU A 49 10.85 -3.08 19.72
CA GLU A 49 11.75 -2.07 20.29
C GLU A 49 11.10 -0.68 20.31
N ASP A 50 10.40 -0.30 19.24
CA ASP A 50 9.71 0.97 19.11
C ASP A 50 8.55 1.12 20.12
N PHE A 51 7.95 0.00 20.54
CA PHE A 51 6.88 0.00 21.53
C PHE A 51 7.36 -0.11 22.98
N ALA A 52 8.67 0.02 23.25
CA ALA A 52 9.17 0.09 24.63
C ALA A 52 8.49 1.25 25.42
N PRO A 53 8.09 1.02 26.70
CA PRO A 53 8.52 -0.04 27.61
C PRO A 53 7.69 -1.34 27.57
N GLU A 54 6.71 -1.46 26.69
CA GLU A 54 5.97 -2.70 26.50
C GLU A 54 6.92 -3.80 26.01
N LYS A 55 6.81 -5.00 26.56
CA LYS A 55 7.67 -6.11 26.20
C LYS A 55 6.86 -7.24 25.60
N PRO A 56 7.40 -7.93 24.59
CA PRO A 56 6.74 -9.10 24.06
C PRO A 56 6.67 -10.23 25.12
N GLU A 57 5.56 -10.94 25.12
CA GLU A 57 5.47 -12.24 25.82
C GLU A 57 6.28 -13.31 25.04
N PRO A 58 6.64 -14.42 25.69
CA PRO A 58 7.36 -15.50 25.02
C PRO A 58 6.61 -15.99 23.77
N GLY A 59 7.25 -15.91 22.60
CA GLY A 59 6.72 -16.34 21.32
C GLY A 59 6.01 -15.23 20.49
N GLU A 60 5.72 -14.04 21.03
CA GLU A 60 5.07 -12.98 20.27
C GLU A 60 5.95 -12.42 19.13
N VAL A 61 7.25 -12.32 19.34
CA VAL A 61 8.17 -11.91 18.26
C VAL A 61 8.21 -12.96 17.15
N ASP A 62 8.25 -14.25 17.51
CA ASP A 62 8.25 -15.33 16.53
C ASP A 62 6.91 -15.38 15.76
N LEU A 63 5.78 -15.19 16.44
CA LEU A 63 4.47 -15.11 15.79
C LEU A 63 4.39 -13.95 14.79
N LEU A 64 4.86 -12.77 15.17
CA LEU A 64 4.88 -11.61 14.27
C LEU A 64 5.85 -11.86 13.09
N THR A 65 7.01 -12.47 13.35
CA THR A 65 7.94 -12.87 12.28
C THR A 65 7.26 -13.81 11.28
N ASP A 66 6.53 -14.82 11.74
CA ASP A 66 5.83 -15.77 10.86
C ASP A 66 4.75 -15.08 10.04
N ILE A 67 4.01 -14.13 10.62
CA ILE A 67 3.00 -13.34 9.92
C ILE A 67 3.65 -12.48 8.82
N LEU A 68 4.70 -11.73 9.15
CA LEU A 68 5.41 -10.88 8.19
C LEU A 68 6.05 -11.71 7.07
N LEU A 69 6.65 -12.86 7.41
CA LEU A 69 7.22 -13.80 6.44
C LEU A 69 6.15 -14.33 5.48
N MET A 70 4.96 -14.66 5.99
CA MET A 70 3.84 -15.08 5.14
C MET A 70 3.50 -14.00 4.09
N TYR A 71 3.44 -12.74 4.48
CA TYR A 71 3.20 -11.62 3.55
C TYR A 71 4.36 -11.46 2.57
N ALA A 72 5.62 -11.47 3.04
CA ALA A 72 6.81 -11.34 2.21
C ALA A 72 6.94 -12.42 1.12
N LEU A 73 6.47 -13.63 1.40
CA LEU A 73 6.47 -14.74 0.43
C LEU A 73 5.27 -14.73 -0.52
N ARG A 74 4.09 -14.30 -0.04
CA ARG A 74 2.85 -14.44 -0.82
C ARG A 74 2.51 -13.20 -1.63
N ALA A 75 2.73 -12.01 -1.10
CA ALA A 75 2.30 -10.79 -1.75
C ALA A 75 2.99 -10.57 -3.11
N PRO A 76 4.33 -10.68 -3.25
CA PRO A 76 4.98 -10.53 -4.55
C PRO A 76 4.54 -11.58 -5.58
N ALA A 77 4.24 -12.81 -5.12
CA ALA A 77 3.81 -13.88 -6.01
C ALA A 77 2.35 -13.72 -6.48
N ALA A 78 1.48 -13.19 -5.63
CA ALA A 78 0.07 -12.98 -5.94
C ALA A 78 -0.18 -11.67 -6.70
N PHE A 79 0.64 -10.65 -6.46
CA PHE A 79 0.49 -9.29 -6.97
C PHE A 79 1.84 -8.76 -7.50
N PRO A 80 2.40 -9.34 -8.57
CA PRO A 80 3.75 -9.05 -9.04
C PRO A 80 3.94 -7.61 -9.55
N ASP A 81 2.85 -6.96 -9.94
CA ASP A 81 2.85 -5.61 -10.50
C ASP A 81 2.54 -4.52 -9.45
N PHE A 82 2.24 -4.92 -8.20
CA PHE A 82 1.87 -4.01 -7.13
C PHE A 82 3.01 -3.79 -6.15
N GLU A 83 3.24 -2.55 -5.75
CA GLU A 83 3.94 -2.26 -4.50
C GLU A 83 3.02 -2.59 -3.32
N VAL A 84 3.52 -3.34 -2.35
CA VAL A 84 2.72 -3.79 -1.21
C VAL A 84 3.25 -3.20 0.09
N PHE A 85 2.35 -2.59 0.84
CA PHE A 85 2.61 -2.00 2.16
C PHE A 85 1.73 -2.66 3.21
N LEU A 86 2.26 -2.83 4.40
CA LEU A 86 1.53 -3.34 5.55
C LEU A 86 1.34 -2.20 6.56
N HIS A 87 0.10 -1.86 6.86
CA HIS A 87 -0.23 -1.00 8.00
C HIS A 87 -0.23 -1.84 9.26
N LEU A 88 0.66 -1.54 10.20
CA LEU A 88 0.84 -2.26 11.44
C LEU A 88 1.14 -1.28 12.59
N PRO A 89 0.12 -0.62 13.15
CA PRO A 89 0.28 0.40 14.18
C PRO A 89 0.68 -0.16 15.55
N HIS A 90 0.56 -1.47 15.74
CA HIS A 90 0.96 -2.14 16.98
C HIS A 90 1.38 -3.59 16.68
N PRO A 91 2.47 -4.12 17.27
CA PRO A 91 3.02 -5.45 16.98
C PRO A 91 2.07 -6.62 17.30
N ARG A 92 1.01 -6.40 18.08
CA ARG A 92 -0.03 -7.41 18.35
C ARG A 92 -1.22 -7.35 17.39
N GLU A 93 -1.26 -6.37 16.51
CA GLU A 93 -2.32 -6.26 15.50
C GLU A 93 -1.99 -7.12 14.26
N ILE A 94 -3.02 -7.53 13.54
CA ILE A 94 -2.82 -8.20 12.25
C ILE A 94 -2.53 -7.11 11.21
N PRO A 95 -1.47 -7.23 10.39
CA PRO A 95 -1.19 -6.24 9.34
C PRO A 95 -2.38 -6.07 8.38
N LEU A 96 -2.67 -4.81 8.00
CA LEU A 96 -3.64 -4.47 6.97
C LEU A 96 -2.87 -4.14 5.68
N PRO A 97 -2.99 -4.96 4.61
CA PRO A 97 -2.26 -4.71 3.38
C PRO A 97 -2.89 -3.58 2.56
N ALA A 98 -2.03 -2.71 2.03
CA ALA A 98 -2.34 -1.73 1.00
C ALA A 98 -1.52 -2.05 -0.27
N TYR A 99 -2.18 -2.03 -1.40
CA TYR A 99 -1.61 -2.33 -2.71
C TYR A 99 -1.57 -1.04 -3.52
N VAL A 100 -0.42 -0.71 -4.09
CA VAL A 100 -0.23 0.48 -4.93
C VAL A 100 0.16 0.04 -6.33
N ASP A 101 -0.56 0.52 -7.33
CA ASP A 101 -0.37 0.19 -8.73
C ASP A 101 -0.22 1.43 -9.60
N LEU A 102 0.50 1.27 -10.71
CA LEU A 102 0.62 2.22 -11.80
C LEU A 102 -0.08 1.66 -13.03
N VAL A 103 -1.25 2.20 -13.33
CA VAL A 103 -2.10 1.75 -14.43
C VAL A 103 -1.78 2.58 -15.68
N GLU A 104 -1.56 1.91 -16.80
CA GLU A 104 -1.37 2.57 -18.10
C GLU A 104 -2.69 3.25 -18.53
N ILE A 105 -2.56 4.47 -19.07
CA ILE A 105 -3.70 5.23 -19.58
C ILE A 105 -3.97 4.80 -21.02
N GLU A 106 -5.21 4.43 -21.31
CA GLU A 106 -5.66 4.14 -22.67
C GLU A 106 -5.78 5.42 -23.51
N GLU A 107 -5.46 5.34 -24.82
CA GLU A 107 -5.53 6.49 -25.72
C GLU A 107 -6.97 7.03 -25.83
N GLY A 108 -7.14 8.30 -25.47
CA GLY A 108 -8.44 8.97 -25.52
C GLY A 108 -9.33 8.73 -24.30
N GLU A 109 -8.82 8.04 -23.29
CA GLU A 109 -9.56 7.81 -22.06
C GLU A 109 -9.76 9.12 -21.27
N ASP A 110 -11.02 9.40 -20.93
CA ASP A 110 -11.35 10.55 -20.11
C ASP A 110 -10.92 10.33 -18.65
N ARG A 111 -10.23 11.33 -18.09
CA ARG A 111 -9.69 11.28 -16.73
C ARG A 111 -10.76 10.95 -15.67
N GLU A 112 -11.89 11.63 -15.71
CA GLU A 112 -12.94 11.46 -14.71
C GLU A 112 -13.51 10.03 -14.78
N THR A 113 -13.76 9.54 -15.98
CA THR A 113 -14.25 8.19 -16.23
C THR A 113 -13.24 7.17 -15.70
N ALA A 114 -11.96 7.28 -16.08
CA ALA A 114 -10.91 6.36 -15.63
C ALA A 114 -10.78 6.30 -14.11
N LEU A 115 -10.72 7.42 -13.42
CA LEU A 115 -10.63 7.44 -11.96
C LEU A 115 -11.86 6.85 -11.27
N ARG A 116 -13.04 7.04 -11.82
CA ARG A 116 -14.28 6.42 -11.32
C ARG A 116 -14.28 4.91 -11.51
N ASP A 117 -13.83 4.44 -12.67
CA ASP A 117 -13.72 3.01 -12.97
C ASP A 117 -12.68 2.31 -12.09
N LEU A 118 -11.47 2.87 -11.96
CA LEU A 118 -10.41 2.35 -11.10
C LEU A 118 -10.83 2.27 -9.62
N THR A 119 -11.56 3.28 -9.15
CA THR A 119 -12.02 3.31 -7.75
C THR A 119 -13.31 2.52 -7.54
N HIS A 120 -13.96 2.05 -8.61
CA HIS A 120 -15.29 1.44 -8.57
C HIS A 120 -16.35 2.37 -7.96
N ALA A 121 -16.27 3.67 -8.27
CA ALA A 121 -17.16 4.70 -7.73
C ALA A 121 -18.64 4.48 -8.09
N ASP A 122 -18.90 3.80 -9.22
CA ASP A 122 -20.22 3.51 -9.74
C ASP A 122 -20.61 2.03 -9.64
N ALA A 123 -19.97 1.28 -8.72
CA ALA A 123 -20.19 -0.16 -8.59
C ALA A 123 -21.62 -0.50 -8.19
N SER A 124 -22.36 -1.11 -9.10
CA SER A 124 -23.77 -1.53 -8.89
C SER A 124 -23.93 -2.73 -7.96
N TYR A 125 -22.84 -3.46 -7.68
CA TYR A 125 -22.81 -4.62 -6.78
C TYR A 125 -22.48 -4.24 -5.32
N ALA A 126 -22.31 -2.97 -5.02
CA ALA A 126 -22.14 -2.50 -3.66
C ALA A 126 -23.45 -2.68 -2.86
N VAL A 127 -23.33 -3.02 -1.58
CA VAL A 127 -24.47 -3.20 -0.65
C VAL A 127 -25.18 -1.86 -0.42
N GLU A 128 -24.41 -0.79 -0.39
CA GLU A 128 -24.85 0.59 -0.31
C GLU A 128 -24.13 1.42 -1.40
N PRO A 129 -24.69 2.56 -1.81
CA PRO A 129 -23.98 3.43 -2.74
C PRO A 129 -22.59 3.77 -2.21
N PRO A 130 -21.53 3.64 -3.05
CA PRO A 130 -20.16 4.00 -2.63
C PRO A 130 -20.09 5.45 -2.14
N ILE A 131 -19.30 5.68 -1.10
CA ILE A 131 -18.99 7.02 -0.61
C ILE A 131 -17.82 7.52 -1.46
N VAL A 132 -18.09 8.47 -2.33
CA VAL A 132 -17.11 9.05 -3.28
C VAL A 132 -16.77 10.46 -2.81
N GLU A 133 -15.47 10.73 -2.64
CA GLU A 133 -14.98 12.02 -2.16
C GLU A 133 -13.79 12.48 -3.01
N ASP A 134 -13.72 13.78 -3.23
CA ASP A 134 -12.52 14.39 -3.78
C ASP A 134 -11.36 14.25 -2.80
N PHE A 135 -10.20 13.77 -3.29
CA PHE A 135 -9.01 13.59 -2.47
C PHE A 135 -7.81 14.27 -3.13
N HIS A 136 -7.14 15.15 -2.39
CA HIS A 136 -5.99 15.88 -2.89
C HIS A 136 -4.69 15.35 -2.28
N SER A 137 -3.76 14.92 -3.18
CA SER A 137 -2.37 14.63 -2.82
C SER A 137 -1.48 15.81 -3.18
N PRO A 138 -0.55 16.22 -2.31
CA PRO A 138 0.42 17.29 -2.61
C PRO A 138 1.36 16.95 -3.77
N HIS A 139 1.48 15.66 -4.11
CA HIS A 139 2.39 15.16 -5.14
C HIS A 139 1.70 14.73 -6.44
N LEU A 140 0.47 14.23 -6.34
CA LEU A 140 -0.31 13.70 -7.46
C LEU A 140 -1.48 14.63 -7.86
N GLY A 141 -1.77 15.65 -7.06
CA GLY A 141 -2.86 16.60 -7.32
C GLY A 141 -4.23 16.09 -6.93
N ALA A 142 -5.26 16.50 -7.67
CA ALA A 142 -6.63 16.08 -7.44
C ALA A 142 -6.84 14.62 -7.85
N GLY A 143 -7.61 13.88 -7.06
CA GLY A 143 -7.98 12.48 -7.28
C GLY A 143 -9.28 12.16 -6.57
N LEU A 144 -9.59 10.88 -6.44
CA LEU A 144 -10.77 10.36 -5.78
C LEU A 144 -10.38 9.44 -4.62
N ARG A 145 -11.17 9.47 -3.55
CA ARG A 145 -11.23 8.45 -2.49
C ARG A 145 -12.60 7.81 -2.52
N VAL A 146 -12.66 6.48 -2.57
CA VAL A 146 -13.92 5.74 -2.59
C VAL A 146 -13.93 4.67 -1.51
N LEU A 147 -14.87 4.78 -0.59
CA LEU A 147 -15.19 3.76 0.39
C LEU A 147 -16.45 3.03 -0.04
N ARG A 148 -16.41 1.72 -0.10
CA ARG A 148 -17.57 0.91 -0.50
C ARG A 148 -17.72 -0.32 0.36
N TYR A 149 -18.97 -0.72 0.53
CA TYR A 149 -19.36 -1.99 1.15
C TYR A 149 -19.83 -2.93 0.05
N TYR A 150 -19.24 -4.10 -0.04
CA TYR A 150 -19.63 -5.11 -1.02
C TYR A 150 -19.76 -6.47 -0.36
N GLN A 151 -20.65 -7.29 -0.92
CA GLN A 151 -20.85 -8.63 -0.44
C GLN A 151 -19.93 -9.59 -1.19
N ASP A 152 -19.15 -10.36 -0.46
CA ASP A 152 -18.36 -11.44 -1.02
C ASP A 152 -19.28 -12.58 -1.44
N GLU A 153 -19.16 -13.03 -2.69
CA GLU A 153 -20.08 -14.02 -3.28
C GLU A 153 -19.90 -15.42 -2.67
N ASP A 154 -18.69 -15.75 -2.19
CA ASP A 154 -18.38 -17.07 -1.65
C ASP A 154 -18.76 -17.20 -0.16
N SER A 155 -18.43 -16.20 0.64
CA SER A 155 -18.67 -16.18 2.09
C SER A 155 -20.03 -15.58 2.46
N ASN A 156 -20.62 -14.77 1.59
CA ASN A 156 -21.81 -13.94 1.84
C ASN A 156 -21.59 -12.88 2.95
N GLU A 157 -20.32 -12.60 3.29
CA GLU A 157 -19.94 -11.58 4.25
C GLU A 157 -19.84 -10.21 3.59
N VAL A 158 -20.08 -9.15 4.37
CA VAL A 158 -19.92 -7.78 3.90
C VAL A 158 -18.47 -7.35 4.16
N HIS A 159 -17.76 -7.06 3.08
CA HIS A 159 -16.40 -6.54 3.12
C HIS A 159 -16.39 -5.04 2.87
N VAL A 160 -15.36 -4.37 3.34
CA VAL A 160 -15.08 -2.97 3.02
C VAL A 160 -13.90 -2.89 2.07
N GLY A 161 -14.05 -2.08 1.03
CA GLY A 161 -12.97 -1.70 0.14
C GLY A 161 -12.76 -0.19 0.19
N LEU A 162 -11.52 0.22 0.31
CA LEU A 162 -11.08 1.60 0.24
C LEU A 162 -10.12 1.76 -0.94
N ARG A 163 -10.41 2.70 -1.83
CA ARG A 163 -9.57 2.96 -2.99
C ARG A 163 -9.29 4.44 -3.14
N TYR A 164 -8.10 4.74 -3.61
CA TYR A 164 -7.71 6.09 -4.04
C TYR A 164 -7.20 5.98 -5.47
N ALA A 165 -7.51 6.98 -6.30
CA ALA A 165 -6.95 7.05 -7.64
C ALA A 165 -6.63 8.49 -8.03
N TRP A 166 -5.52 8.66 -8.77
CA TRP A 166 -5.07 9.93 -9.36
C TRP A 166 -4.55 9.69 -10.76
N ARG A 167 -4.71 10.67 -11.63
CA ARG A 167 -3.96 10.74 -12.88
C ARG A 167 -2.75 11.64 -12.72
N TYR A 168 -1.57 11.04 -12.87
CA TYR A 168 -0.31 11.74 -12.95
C TYR A 168 0.03 12.06 -14.39
N GLU A 169 0.36 13.32 -14.68
CA GLU A 169 0.76 13.78 -16.00
C GLU A 169 1.92 14.76 -15.84
N LYS A 170 3.11 14.43 -16.39
CA LYS A 170 4.29 15.30 -16.38
C LYS A 170 5.03 15.19 -17.69
N GLY A 171 4.96 16.21 -18.52
CA GLY A 171 5.61 16.22 -19.84
C GLY A 171 4.97 15.20 -20.79
N THR A 172 5.72 14.17 -21.17
CA THR A 172 5.25 13.04 -22.01
C THR A 172 4.88 11.81 -21.20
N GLU A 173 5.05 11.86 -19.90
CA GLU A 173 4.77 10.74 -19.00
C GLU A 173 3.37 10.90 -18.39
N ALA A 174 2.61 9.85 -18.42
CA ALA A 174 1.30 9.78 -17.79
C ALA A 174 1.01 8.37 -17.29
N ALA A 175 0.39 8.28 -16.12
CA ALA A 175 -0.10 7.04 -15.54
C ALA A 175 -1.22 7.35 -14.55
N ASP A 176 -2.11 6.40 -14.36
CA ASP A 176 -3.04 6.44 -13.24
C ASP A 176 -2.41 5.73 -12.03
N VAL A 177 -2.50 6.33 -10.87
CA VAL A 177 -2.02 5.78 -9.60
C VAL A 177 -3.22 5.25 -8.85
N LEU A 178 -3.16 4.00 -8.42
CA LEU A 178 -4.23 3.34 -7.68
C LEU A 178 -3.72 2.81 -6.35
N ILE A 179 -4.42 3.10 -5.26
CA ILE A 179 -4.21 2.46 -3.96
C ILE A 179 -5.46 1.65 -3.62
N ILE A 180 -5.26 0.40 -3.20
CA ILE A 180 -6.34 -0.52 -2.86
C ILE A 180 -6.12 -1.08 -1.46
N LEU A 181 -7.16 -1.01 -0.63
CA LEU A 181 -7.28 -1.76 0.61
C LEU A 181 -8.61 -2.50 0.61
N ALA A 182 -8.59 -3.74 1.08
CA ALA A 182 -9.81 -4.52 1.28
C ALA A 182 -9.62 -5.43 2.50
N ASP A 183 -10.62 -5.50 3.35
CA ASP A 183 -10.61 -6.35 4.54
C ASP A 183 -12.03 -6.83 4.86
N PRO A 184 -12.20 -8.10 5.29
CA PRO A 184 -13.50 -8.59 5.75
C PRO A 184 -13.98 -7.90 7.04
N ASP A 185 -13.05 -7.40 7.86
CA ASP A 185 -13.40 -6.60 9.03
C ASP A 185 -13.40 -5.10 8.68
N ALA A 186 -14.62 -4.58 8.45
CA ALA A 186 -14.83 -3.16 8.18
C ALA A 186 -14.23 -2.24 9.26
N GLY A 187 -14.22 -2.68 10.52
CA GLY A 187 -13.68 -1.89 11.62
C GLY A 187 -12.20 -1.60 11.49
N ARG A 188 -11.44 -2.50 10.88
CA ARG A 188 -9.99 -2.33 10.68
C ARG A 188 -9.69 -1.22 9.67
N ILE A 189 -10.36 -1.22 8.52
CA ILE A 189 -10.18 -0.14 7.51
C ILE A 189 -10.63 1.20 8.08
N LEU A 190 -11.79 1.24 8.75
CA LEU A 190 -12.30 2.49 9.32
C LEU A 190 -11.40 3.02 10.45
N LYS A 191 -10.80 2.15 11.26
CA LYS A 191 -9.83 2.52 12.30
C LYS A 191 -8.54 3.08 11.69
N ALA A 192 -8.09 2.53 10.55
CA ALA A 192 -6.87 2.91 9.88
C ALA A 192 -7.04 4.11 8.93
N LEU A 193 -8.25 4.65 8.75
CA LEU A 193 -8.57 5.60 7.67
C LEU A 193 -7.69 6.84 7.66
N ASP A 194 -7.42 7.43 8.83
CA ASP A 194 -6.58 8.62 8.95
C ASP A 194 -5.11 8.32 8.56
N ASP A 195 -4.58 7.16 8.98
CA ASP A 195 -3.22 6.72 8.65
C ASP A 195 -3.10 6.38 7.15
N VAL A 196 -4.15 5.79 6.56
CA VAL A 196 -4.22 5.51 5.12
C VAL A 196 -4.31 6.81 4.31
N ASP A 197 -5.10 7.77 4.75
CA ASP A 197 -5.17 9.11 4.14
C ASP A 197 -3.81 9.82 4.17
N GLU A 198 -3.07 9.71 5.28
CA GLU A 198 -1.72 10.27 5.40
C GLU A 198 -0.76 9.55 4.46
N PHE A 199 -0.74 8.22 4.48
CA PHE A 199 0.06 7.41 3.54
C PHE A 199 -0.23 7.79 2.08
N ALA A 200 -1.50 7.86 1.69
CA ALA A 200 -1.93 8.20 0.33
C ALA A 200 -1.41 9.58 -0.13
N ARG A 201 -1.28 10.56 0.79
CA ARG A 201 -0.70 11.86 0.50
C ARG A 201 0.81 11.84 0.29
N THR A 202 1.53 10.82 0.79
CA THR A 202 2.98 10.71 0.64
C THR A 202 3.42 10.01 -0.63
N VAL A 203 2.50 9.30 -1.30
CA VAL A 203 2.79 8.61 -2.55
C VAL A 203 3.20 9.59 -3.64
N ARG A 204 4.30 9.27 -4.34
CA ARG A 204 4.90 10.06 -5.42
C ARG A 204 5.23 9.16 -6.57
N ILE A 205 5.33 9.74 -7.75
CA ILE A 205 5.90 9.10 -8.93
C ILE A 205 7.24 9.75 -9.25
N SER A 206 8.25 8.94 -9.56
CA SER A 206 9.52 9.41 -10.09
C SER A 206 9.85 8.68 -11.39
N ALA A 207 10.42 9.38 -12.35
CA ALA A 207 11.12 8.75 -13.46
C ALA A 207 12.48 8.22 -12.97
N ASP A 208 12.96 7.11 -13.53
CA ASP A 208 14.20 6.44 -13.12
C ASP A 208 15.45 7.33 -13.10
N GLU A 209 15.50 8.40 -13.88
CA GLU A 209 16.63 9.33 -13.93
C GLU A 209 16.82 10.18 -12.66
N GLU A 210 15.81 10.26 -11.76
CA GLU A 210 15.91 11.01 -10.49
C GLU A 210 16.31 10.12 -9.29
N ALA A 211 16.59 8.85 -9.51
CA ALA A 211 16.84 7.88 -8.42
C ALA A 211 18.12 8.15 -7.61
N ASP A 212 19.11 8.88 -8.16
CA ASP A 212 20.47 8.98 -7.61
C ASP A 212 20.72 10.20 -6.67
N THR A 213 19.73 11.01 -6.33
CA THR A 213 19.99 12.26 -5.57
C THR A 213 19.58 12.26 -4.09
N TRP A 214 19.15 11.13 -3.52
CA TRP A 214 18.81 11.05 -2.10
C TRP A 214 19.94 10.48 -1.24
N THR A 215 21.10 11.12 -1.27
CA THR A 215 22.09 10.97 -0.20
C THR A 215 21.91 12.11 0.79
N SER A 216 21.49 11.74 2.01
CA SER A 216 21.71 12.38 3.30
C SER A 216 21.69 13.92 3.36
N SER A 217 20.66 14.44 3.97
CA SER A 217 20.74 15.73 4.71
C SER A 217 20.31 15.52 6.13
#